data_0f1f2a253b38f04928695016e31ccb5d
#
_entry.id   0f1f2a253b38f04928695016e31ccb5d
#
_cell.length_a   1.000
_cell.length_b   1.000
_cell.length_c   1.000
_cell.angle_alpha   90.00
_cell.angle_beta   90.00
_cell.angle_gamma   90.00
#
_symmetry.space_group_name_H-M   'P 1'
#
loop_
_entity.id
_entity.type
_entity.pdbx_description
1 polymer ?
#
loop_
_entity_poly.entity_id
_entity_poly.type
_entity_poly.pdbx_seq_one_letter_code
_entity_poly.pdbx_strand_id
1 'polypeptide(L)'
;MNWTHENRDGIDVLSVTDLVGGAVTERFAGAVGWVLTRGTGPIVLDLTRLQGWSAEGERAVLDAVDRLRAHHRPLALCGAGRLPAVAVTAEQVTAFPVLDAALESLKVPK
;
A
#
# COMPACT_ATOMS: atom_id res chain seq x y z
N MET A 1 1.18 -11.22 -9.87
CA MET A 1 1.05 -9.92 -9.22
C MET A 1 1.59 -8.84 -10.14
N ASN A 2 0.83 -7.79 -10.34
CA ASN A 2 1.27 -6.60 -11.08
C ASN A 2 1.26 -5.39 -10.17
N TRP A 3 2.33 -4.60 -10.23
CA TRP A 3 2.46 -3.40 -9.43
C TRP A 3 3.22 -2.32 -10.18
N THR A 4 2.98 -1.08 -9.79
CA THR A 4 3.71 0.08 -10.30
C THR A 4 4.11 0.99 -9.15
N HIS A 5 5.20 1.72 -9.33
CA HIS A 5 5.65 2.73 -8.38
C HIS A 5 5.69 4.09 -9.06
N GLU A 6 5.29 5.10 -8.32
CA GLU A 6 5.35 6.49 -8.75
C GLU A 6 5.71 7.34 -7.54
N ASN A 7 6.51 8.38 -7.75
CA ASN A 7 6.74 9.39 -6.71
C ASN A 7 6.03 10.67 -7.12
N ARG A 8 5.13 11.14 -6.27
CA ARG A 8 4.39 12.39 -6.48
C ARG A 8 4.71 13.36 -5.34
N ASP A 9 5.51 14.37 -5.64
CA ASP A 9 5.85 15.43 -4.68
C ASP A 9 6.43 14.88 -3.37
N GLY A 10 7.29 13.88 -3.46
CA GLY A 10 7.91 13.26 -2.30
C GLY A 10 7.11 12.14 -1.68
N ILE A 11 5.93 11.81 -2.22
CA ILE A 11 5.09 10.72 -1.75
C ILE A 11 5.26 9.53 -2.68
N ASP A 12 5.68 8.39 -2.12
CA ASP A 12 5.81 7.15 -2.88
C ASP A 12 4.46 6.46 -2.98
N VAL A 13 4.00 6.21 -4.20
CA VAL A 13 2.73 5.51 -4.46
C VAL A 13 3.03 4.14 -5.03
N LEU A 14 2.67 3.10 -4.31
CA LEU A 14 2.75 1.72 -4.75
C LEU A 14 1.34 1.25 -5.12
N SER A 15 1.09 1.08 -6.42
CA SER A 15 -0.20 0.64 -6.93
C SER A 15 -0.14 -0.83 -7.31
N VAL A 16 -1.15 -1.59 -6.87
CA VAL A 16 -1.22 -3.04 -7.12
C VAL A 16 -2.54 -3.34 -7.82
N THR A 17 -2.45 -4.07 -8.93
CA THR A 17 -3.63 -4.39 -9.74
C THR A 17 -4.12 -5.82 -9.57
N ASP A 18 -3.28 -6.74 -9.12
CA ASP A 18 -3.72 -8.08 -8.72
C ASP A 18 -2.82 -8.63 -7.61
N LEU A 19 -3.38 -9.52 -6.80
CA LEU A 19 -2.71 -10.15 -5.66
C LEU A 19 -2.99 -11.65 -5.67
N VAL A 20 -2.82 -12.28 -6.82
CA VAL A 20 -3.00 -13.74 -6.98
C VAL A 20 -1.73 -14.39 -7.51
N GLY A 21 -1.63 -15.70 -7.27
CA GLY A 21 -0.51 -16.50 -7.76
C GLY A 21 0.37 -17.02 -6.63
N GLY A 22 1.14 -18.07 -6.93
CA GLY A 22 1.92 -18.79 -5.93
C GLY A 22 3.09 -18.00 -5.34
N ALA A 23 3.55 -16.94 -6.01
CA ALA A 23 4.69 -16.15 -5.54
C ALA A 23 4.26 -14.76 -5.06
N VAL A 24 2.96 -14.53 -4.83
CA VAL A 24 2.46 -13.19 -4.52
C VAL A 24 3.06 -12.63 -3.23
N THR A 25 3.22 -13.44 -2.19
CA THR A 25 3.78 -12.99 -0.92
C THR A 25 5.22 -12.50 -1.10
N GLU A 26 6.05 -13.26 -1.79
CA GLU A 26 7.44 -12.88 -2.04
C GLU A 26 7.56 -11.66 -2.93
N ARG A 27 6.74 -11.59 -3.98
CA ARG A 27 6.75 -10.45 -4.91
C ARG A 27 6.29 -9.17 -4.23
N PHE A 28 5.26 -9.25 -3.41
CA PHE A 28 4.77 -8.08 -2.68
C PHE A 28 5.82 -7.61 -1.67
N ALA A 29 6.42 -8.54 -0.93
CA ALA A 29 7.49 -8.19 0.02
C ALA A 29 8.68 -7.55 -0.69
N GLY A 30 9.03 -8.02 -1.88
CA GLY A 30 10.08 -7.43 -2.70
C GLY A 30 9.75 -6.01 -3.15
N ALA A 31 8.52 -5.78 -3.60
CA ALA A 31 8.06 -4.44 -4.00
C ALA A 31 8.09 -3.46 -2.83
N VAL A 32 7.62 -3.87 -1.65
CA VAL A 32 7.66 -3.05 -0.44
C VAL A 32 9.09 -2.74 -0.04
N GLY A 33 9.98 -3.74 -0.07
CA GLY A 33 11.39 -3.54 0.23
C GLY A 33 12.04 -2.54 -0.71
N TRP A 34 11.71 -2.62 -2.00
CA TRP A 34 12.22 -1.70 -3.00
C TRP A 34 11.80 -0.25 -2.70
N VAL A 35 10.52 -0.05 -2.36
CA VAL A 35 10.00 1.28 -2.02
C VAL A 35 10.66 1.81 -0.75
N LEU A 36 10.85 0.96 0.25
CA LEU A 36 11.49 1.35 1.52
C LEU A 36 12.92 1.88 1.33
N THR A 37 13.64 1.37 0.33
CA THR A 37 15.03 1.81 0.08
C THR A 37 15.11 3.08 -0.75
N ARG A 38 14.01 3.58 -1.30
CA ARG A 38 14.00 4.68 -2.27
C ARG A 38 13.72 6.04 -1.67
N GLY A 39 13.37 6.14 -0.41
CA GLY A 39 13.09 7.42 0.19
C GLY A 39 12.70 7.31 1.65
N THR A 40 12.41 8.46 2.23
CA THR A 40 12.03 8.58 3.64
C THR A 40 10.66 9.23 3.85
N GLY A 41 10.02 9.65 2.76
CA GLY A 41 8.73 10.33 2.81
C GLY A 41 7.55 9.38 2.99
N PRO A 42 6.33 9.94 2.94
CA PRO A 42 5.11 9.15 3.06
C PRO A 42 4.98 8.10 1.96
N ILE A 43 4.26 7.02 2.27
CA ILE A 43 3.95 5.94 1.33
C ILE A 43 2.43 5.81 1.22
N VAL A 44 1.93 5.69 0.01
CA VAL A 44 0.54 5.32 -0.26
C VAL A 44 0.53 3.94 -0.88
N LEU A 45 -0.21 3.03 -0.28
CA LEU A 45 -0.50 1.72 -0.87
C LEU A 45 -1.87 1.83 -1.56
N ASP A 46 -1.85 1.82 -2.89
CA ASP A 46 -3.04 2.01 -3.70
C ASP A 46 -3.60 0.67 -4.17
N LEU A 47 -4.76 0.31 -3.63
CA LEU A 47 -5.50 -0.90 -3.95
C LEU A 47 -6.79 -0.60 -4.73
N THR A 48 -6.95 0.65 -5.19
CA THR A 48 -8.19 1.07 -5.86
C THR A 48 -8.44 0.36 -7.18
N ARG A 49 -7.37 -0.11 -7.85
CA ARG A 49 -7.46 -0.81 -9.13
C ARG A 49 -7.33 -2.33 -8.99
N LEU A 50 -7.40 -2.84 -7.78
CA LEU A 50 -7.25 -4.27 -7.54
C LEU A 50 -8.40 -5.05 -8.20
N GLN A 51 -8.05 -5.97 -9.09
CA GLN A 51 -9.01 -6.76 -9.86
C GLN A 51 -9.18 -8.17 -9.32
N GLY A 52 -8.18 -8.70 -8.63
CA GLY A 52 -8.26 -10.04 -8.07
C GLY A 52 -7.29 -10.23 -6.94
N TRP A 53 -7.65 -11.05 -5.98
CA TRP A 53 -6.78 -11.36 -4.84
C TRP A 53 -7.07 -12.76 -4.31
N SER A 54 -6.07 -13.33 -3.64
CA SER A 54 -6.19 -14.58 -2.92
C SER A 54 -5.99 -14.32 -1.42
N ALA A 55 -6.23 -15.34 -0.59
CA ALA A 55 -5.97 -15.23 0.84
C ALA A 55 -4.49 -14.92 1.11
N GLU A 56 -3.58 -15.50 0.34
CA GLU A 56 -2.15 -15.23 0.42
C GLU A 56 -1.82 -13.79 0.06
N GLY A 57 -2.49 -13.24 -0.95
CA GLY A 57 -2.31 -11.84 -1.35
C GLY A 57 -2.76 -10.88 -0.27
N GLU A 58 -3.91 -11.15 0.33
CA GLU A 58 -4.44 -10.35 1.44
C GLU A 58 -3.50 -10.39 2.63
N ARG A 59 -2.97 -11.57 2.97
CA ARG A 59 -1.97 -11.72 4.03
C ARG A 59 -0.70 -10.94 3.73
N ALA A 60 -0.26 -10.95 2.47
CA ALA A 60 0.91 -10.19 2.06
C ALA A 60 0.73 -8.69 2.29
N VAL A 61 -0.47 -8.16 2.05
CA VAL A 61 -0.77 -6.75 2.33
C VAL A 61 -0.71 -6.46 3.82
N LEU A 62 -1.27 -7.34 4.65
CA LEU A 62 -1.23 -7.17 6.11
C LEU A 62 0.22 -7.16 6.63
N ASP A 63 1.03 -8.09 6.16
CA ASP A 63 2.45 -8.14 6.54
C ASP A 63 3.20 -6.88 6.08
N ALA A 64 2.87 -6.36 4.91
CA ALA A 64 3.46 -5.12 4.40
C ALA A 64 3.08 -3.91 5.24
N VAL A 65 1.83 -3.82 5.68
CA VAL A 65 1.38 -2.73 6.56
C VAL A 65 2.20 -2.72 7.85
N ASP A 66 2.35 -3.88 8.48
CA ASP A 66 3.15 -4.00 9.70
C ASP A 66 4.60 -3.59 9.48
N ARG A 67 5.19 -4.03 8.38
CA ARG A 67 6.56 -3.71 8.01
C ARG A 67 6.77 -2.21 7.78
N LEU A 68 5.86 -1.58 7.03
CA LEU A 68 5.93 -0.15 6.75
C LEU A 68 5.77 0.69 8.02
N ARG A 69 4.87 0.29 8.92
CA ARG A 69 4.71 0.95 10.21
C ARG A 69 5.96 0.85 11.07
N ALA A 70 6.63 -0.29 11.05
CA ALA A 70 7.87 -0.51 11.79
C ALA A 70 9.00 0.42 11.33
N HIS A 71 8.97 0.88 10.08
CA HIS A 71 9.95 1.81 9.52
C HIS A 71 9.59 3.28 9.77
N HIS A 72 8.51 3.55 10.49
CA HIS A 72 8.09 4.91 10.90
C HIS A 72 7.87 5.87 9.73
N ARG A 73 7.57 5.36 8.54
CA ARG A 73 7.15 6.20 7.41
C ARG A 73 5.63 6.38 7.46
N PRO A 74 5.12 7.60 7.29
CA PRO A 74 3.67 7.80 7.22
C PRO A 74 3.07 6.92 6.12
N LEU A 75 2.01 6.18 6.45
CA LEU A 75 1.39 5.23 5.54
C LEU A 75 -0.10 5.55 5.39
N ALA A 76 -0.57 5.58 4.16
CA ALA A 76 -1.98 5.66 3.84
C ALA A 76 -2.37 4.50 2.92
N LEU A 77 -3.57 3.98 3.12
CA LEU A 77 -4.16 2.94 2.27
C LEU A 77 -5.30 3.52 1.44
N CYS A 78 -5.34 3.18 0.16
CA CYS A 78 -6.47 3.53 -0.71
C CYS A 78 -7.15 2.25 -1.18
N GLY A 79 -8.49 2.24 -1.16
CA GLY A 79 -9.26 1.11 -1.65
C GLY A 79 -9.18 -0.13 -0.79
N ALA A 80 -8.83 -0.01 0.49
CA ALA A 80 -8.70 -1.15 1.41
C ALA A 80 -10.01 -1.93 1.59
N GLY A 81 -11.15 -1.34 1.30
CA GLY A 81 -12.45 -2.01 1.40
C GLY A 81 -12.61 -3.20 0.47
N ARG A 82 -11.76 -3.33 -0.54
CA ARG A 82 -11.76 -4.51 -1.43
C ARG A 82 -11.19 -5.75 -0.74
N LEU A 83 -10.46 -5.59 0.34
CA LEU A 83 -9.82 -6.66 1.10
C LEU A 83 -10.36 -6.62 2.53
N PRO A 84 -11.36 -7.44 2.90
CA PRO A 84 -12.01 -7.33 4.20
C PRO A 84 -11.08 -7.39 5.41
N ALA A 85 -10.08 -8.25 5.41
CA ALA A 85 -9.14 -8.35 6.52
C ALA A 85 -8.24 -7.12 6.63
N VAL A 86 -7.87 -6.54 5.48
CA VAL A 86 -7.09 -5.30 5.44
C VAL A 86 -7.93 -4.13 5.92
N ALA A 87 -9.23 -4.09 5.58
CA ALA A 87 -10.12 -3.03 6.02
C ALA A 87 -10.23 -2.95 7.55
N VAL A 88 -10.20 -4.09 8.24
CA VAL A 88 -10.17 -4.12 9.71
C VAL A 88 -8.88 -3.49 10.24
N THR A 89 -7.75 -3.83 9.64
CA THR A 89 -6.44 -3.27 10.02
C THR A 89 -6.35 -1.78 9.71
N ALA A 90 -7.07 -1.32 8.69
CA ALA A 90 -7.06 0.08 8.29
C ALA A 90 -7.58 1.04 9.37
N GLU A 91 -8.24 0.55 10.40
CA GLU A 91 -8.59 1.38 11.57
C GLU A 91 -7.36 1.90 12.30
N GLN A 92 -6.22 1.23 12.16
CA GLN A 92 -4.97 1.58 12.81
C GLN A 92 -4.03 2.42 11.93
N VAL A 93 -4.39 2.60 10.67
CA VAL A 93 -3.66 3.43 9.70
C VAL A 93 -4.66 4.33 8.98
N THR A 94 -4.16 5.40 8.35
CA THR A 94 -5.03 6.30 7.60
C THR A 94 -5.51 5.60 6.33
N ALA A 95 -6.82 5.52 6.15
CA ALA A 95 -7.43 4.86 5.00
C ALA A 95 -8.29 5.85 4.21
N PHE A 96 -8.25 5.74 2.90
CA PHE A 96 -8.99 6.63 1.99
C PHE A 96 -9.69 5.80 0.91
N PRO A 97 -10.87 6.24 0.42
CA PRO A 97 -11.56 5.53 -0.65
C PRO A 97 -10.85 5.67 -2.00
N VAL A 98 -10.16 6.77 -2.25
CA VAL A 98 -9.50 7.06 -3.53
C VAL A 98 -8.10 7.62 -3.31
N LEU A 99 -7.24 7.47 -4.34
CA LEU A 99 -5.85 7.90 -4.29
C LEU A 99 -5.72 9.42 -4.07
N ASP A 100 -6.51 10.22 -4.75
CA ASP A 100 -6.42 11.68 -4.66
C ASP A 100 -6.64 12.17 -3.22
N ALA A 101 -7.56 11.56 -2.48
CA ALA A 101 -7.80 11.91 -1.09
C ALA A 101 -6.58 11.59 -0.21
N ALA A 102 -5.93 10.46 -0.44
CA ALA A 102 -4.72 10.07 0.29
C ALA A 102 -3.57 11.04 0.00
N LEU A 103 -3.36 11.36 -1.26
CA LEU A 103 -2.29 12.30 -1.66
C LEU A 103 -2.51 13.68 -1.05
N GLU A 104 -3.74 14.16 -1.05
CA GLU A 104 -4.07 15.46 -0.47
C GLU A 104 -3.80 15.50 1.03
N SER A 105 -4.16 14.43 1.74
CA SER A 105 -3.93 14.32 3.19
C SER A 105 -2.45 14.29 3.55
N LEU A 106 -1.60 13.73 2.69
CA LEU A 106 -0.16 13.59 2.94
C LEU A 106 0.66 14.78 2.48
N LYS A 107 0.07 15.73 1.77
CA LYS A 107 0.78 16.95 1.39
C LYS A 107 1.13 17.75 2.64
N VAL A 108 2.38 18.20 2.69
CA VAL A 108 2.84 19.03 3.80
C VAL A 108 2.22 20.41 3.67
N PRO A 109 1.50 20.90 4.70
CA PRO A 109 0.97 22.26 4.68
C PRO A 109 2.13 23.26 4.63
N LYS A 110 1.95 24.25 3.82
CA LYS A 110 2.93 25.34 3.74
C LYS A 110 2.52 26.50 4.64
#